data_2bc01a7c7df3977d254ff16a9c414aca
#
_entry.id   2bc01a7c7df3977d254ff16a9c414aca
#
_cell.length_a   1.000
_cell.length_b   1.000
_cell.length_c   1.000
_cell.angle_alpha   90.00
_cell.angle_beta   90.00
_cell.angle_gamma   90.00
#
_symmetry.space_group_name_H-M   'P 1'
#
loop_
_entity.id
_entity.type
_entity.pdbx_description
1 polymer ?
#
loop_
_entity_poly.entity_id
_entity_poly.type
_entity_poly.pdbx_seq_one_letter_code
_entity_poly.pdbx_strand_id
1 'polypeptide(L)'
;MEKLKISHKKVSHLRKLSDEQGIIGALAIDQRGSLKKMLASGEHSPSGDQALVQFKELISSQLTPYASSILLDPEFGLPAAELRDASCGLIVAYEKTGYDATAEGRLPDLLPNWSAHPRHGRRCRQGLDLL
;
A
#
# COMPACT_ATOMS: atom_id res chain seq x y z
N MET A 1 16.87 3.19 -29.73
CA MET A 1 16.09 2.92 -28.53
C MET A 1 15.22 4.14 -28.22
N GLU A 2 13.93 3.99 -28.38
CA GLU A 2 12.99 5.10 -28.15
C GLU A 2 12.94 5.45 -26.65
N LYS A 3 13.23 6.69 -26.31
CA LYS A 3 13.18 7.14 -24.91
C LYS A 3 11.73 7.27 -24.46
N LEU A 4 11.31 6.49 -23.47
CA LEU A 4 10.01 6.65 -22.83
C LEU A 4 9.85 8.06 -22.27
N LYS A 5 8.85 8.79 -22.73
CA LYS A 5 8.49 10.10 -22.18
C LYS A 5 7.63 9.90 -20.94
N ILE A 6 8.17 10.25 -19.80
CA ILE A 6 7.45 10.20 -18.49
C ILE A 6 7.09 11.63 -18.08
N SER A 7 5.86 11.84 -17.59
CA SER A 7 5.44 13.17 -17.13
C SER A 7 6.22 13.60 -15.88
N HIS A 8 6.39 14.90 -15.69
CA HIS A 8 7.03 15.45 -14.49
C HIS A 8 6.35 15.00 -13.19
N LYS A 9 5.02 14.88 -13.19
CA LYS A 9 4.24 14.40 -12.07
C LYS A 9 4.62 12.96 -11.72
N LYS A 10 4.68 12.07 -12.70
CA LYS A 10 5.10 10.67 -12.51
C LYS A 10 6.52 10.56 -11.98
N VAL A 11 7.45 11.32 -12.50
CA VAL A 11 8.85 11.38 -11.99
C VAL A 11 8.89 11.83 -10.53
N SER A 12 8.12 12.88 -10.17
CA SER A 12 8.05 13.38 -8.81
C SER A 12 7.51 12.32 -7.84
N HIS A 13 6.49 11.54 -8.25
CA HIS A 13 5.96 10.46 -7.42
C HIS A 13 6.96 9.31 -7.27
N LEU A 14 7.61 8.87 -8.34
CA LEU A 14 8.66 7.85 -8.28
C LEU A 14 9.80 8.25 -7.34
N ARG A 15 10.20 9.51 -7.36
CA ARG A 15 11.22 10.03 -6.41
C ARG A 15 10.77 9.95 -4.96
N LYS A 16 9.49 10.17 -4.66
CA LYS A 16 8.96 10.05 -3.30
C LYS A 16 8.88 8.61 -2.80
N LEU A 17 8.90 7.64 -3.71
CA LEU A 17 8.89 6.21 -3.38
C LEU A 17 10.30 5.62 -3.30
N SER A 18 11.30 6.35 -3.77
CA SER A 18 12.69 5.89 -3.87
C SER A 18 13.55 6.48 -2.77
N ASP A 19 14.64 5.80 -2.46
CA ASP A 19 15.74 6.34 -1.66
C ASP A 19 16.57 7.38 -2.43
N GLU A 20 17.64 7.88 -1.82
CA GLU A 20 18.56 8.85 -2.42
C GLU A 20 19.28 8.32 -3.67
N GLN A 21 19.38 7.01 -3.82
CA GLN A 21 19.99 6.31 -4.96
C GLN A 21 19.00 6.02 -6.09
N GLY A 22 17.72 6.34 -5.88
CA GLY A 22 16.63 6.05 -6.84
C GLY A 22 16.12 4.63 -6.79
N ILE A 23 16.39 3.89 -5.69
CA ILE A 23 15.94 2.52 -5.48
C ILE A 23 14.65 2.53 -4.68
N ILE A 24 13.66 1.75 -5.11
CA ILE A 24 12.41 1.53 -4.39
C ILE A 24 12.57 0.28 -3.52
N GLY A 25 12.85 0.49 -2.22
CA GLY A 25 12.87 -0.55 -1.20
C GLY A 25 11.56 -0.54 -0.41
N ALA A 26 10.52 -1.14 -0.98
CA ALA A 26 9.18 -1.10 -0.41
C ALA A 26 8.95 -2.18 0.66
N LEU A 27 8.40 -1.76 1.79
CA LEU A 27 7.80 -2.65 2.79
C LEU A 27 6.37 -2.98 2.36
N ALA A 28 6.06 -4.26 2.08
CA ALA A 28 4.75 -4.67 1.61
C ALA A 28 3.94 -5.36 2.71
N ILE A 29 2.84 -4.73 3.12
CA ILE A 29 1.86 -5.28 4.08
C ILE A 29 0.42 -5.05 3.59
N ASP A 30 0.19 -5.25 2.32
CA ASP A 30 -1.11 -5.13 1.67
C ASP A 30 -2.00 -6.38 1.80
N GLN A 31 -1.48 -7.47 2.39
CA GLN A 31 -2.24 -8.70 2.65
C GLN A 31 -3.44 -8.41 3.55
N ARG A 32 -4.56 -9.08 3.27
CA ARG A 32 -5.84 -8.96 3.99
C ARG A 32 -6.23 -10.29 4.64
N GLY A 33 -6.98 -11.12 3.93
CA GLY A 33 -7.48 -12.39 4.46
C GLY A 33 -6.39 -13.38 4.88
N SER A 34 -5.28 -13.47 4.17
CA SER A 34 -4.15 -14.33 4.52
C SER A 34 -3.49 -13.89 5.83
N LEU A 35 -3.23 -12.61 5.98
CA LEU A 35 -2.64 -12.06 7.20
C LEU A 35 -3.60 -12.19 8.40
N LYS A 36 -4.91 -11.96 8.18
CA LYS A 36 -5.93 -12.18 9.21
C LYS A 36 -5.94 -13.62 9.72
N LYS A 37 -5.84 -14.60 8.81
CA LYS A 37 -5.73 -16.03 9.18
C LYS A 37 -4.46 -16.33 9.96
N MET A 38 -3.33 -15.76 9.57
CA MET A 38 -2.05 -15.93 10.27
C MET A 38 -2.12 -15.37 11.69
N LEU A 39 -2.68 -14.18 11.88
CA LEU A 39 -2.84 -13.57 13.19
C LEU A 39 -3.77 -14.41 14.09
N ALA A 40 -4.85 -14.96 13.54
CA ALA A 40 -5.80 -15.78 14.27
C ALA A 40 -5.26 -17.18 14.66
N SER A 41 -4.19 -17.67 14.02
CA SER A 41 -3.61 -18.99 14.29
C SER A 41 -2.65 -19.02 15.48
N GLY A 42 -2.24 -17.87 15.99
CA GLY A 42 -1.38 -17.80 17.19
C GLY A 42 -2.16 -18.04 18.46
N GLU A 43 -1.63 -18.85 19.38
CA GLU A 43 -2.16 -18.95 20.75
C GLU A 43 -2.08 -17.57 21.41
N HIS A 44 -3.20 -17.08 21.92
CA HIS A 44 -3.33 -15.75 22.55
C HIS A 44 -3.19 -14.54 21.60
N SER A 45 -3.23 -14.75 20.28
CA SER A 45 -3.16 -13.65 19.33
C SER A 45 -4.50 -12.94 19.18
N PRO A 46 -4.53 -11.61 19.13
CA PRO A 46 -5.74 -10.86 18.81
C PRO A 46 -6.23 -11.27 17.42
N SER A 47 -7.54 -11.40 17.26
CA SER A 47 -8.17 -11.80 16.02
C SER A 47 -9.16 -10.74 15.53
N GLY A 48 -9.53 -10.80 14.26
CA GLY A 48 -10.49 -9.90 13.65
C GLY A 48 -9.88 -8.72 12.89
N ASP A 49 -10.74 -7.85 12.42
CA ASP A 49 -10.35 -6.73 11.55
C ASP A 49 -9.54 -5.68 12.30
N GLN A 50 -9.89 -5.42 13.55
CA GLN A 50 -9.18 -4.47 14.40
C GLN A 50 -7.76 -4.92 14.70
N ALA A 51 -7.54 -6.21 14.95
CA ALA A 51 -6.21 -6.77 15.16
C ALA A 51 -5.33 -6.61 13.90
N LEU A 52 -5.92 -6.80 12.72
CA LEU A 52 -5.25 -6.60 11.45
C LEU A 52 -4.82 -5.14 11.25
N VAL A 53 -5.71 -4.19 11.56
CA VAL A 53 -5.40 -2.76 11.51
C VAL A 53 -4.26 -2.41 12.48
N GLN A 54 -4.36 -2.82 13.74
CA GLN A 54 -3.34 -2.55 14.76
C GLN A 54 -1.97 -3.15 14.40
N PHE A 55 -1.96 -4.35 13.83
CA PHE A 55 -0.72 -4.97 13.35
C PHE A 55 -0.07 -4.12 12.24
N LYS A 56 -0.85 -3.66 11.26
CA LYS A 56 -0.34 -2.80 10.17
C LYS A 56 0.14 -1.45 10.69
N GLU A 57 -0.55 -0.87 11.64
CA GLU A 57 -0.13 0.37 12.33
C GLU A 57 1.22 0.18 13.05
N LEU A 58 1.36 -0.90 13.79
CA LEU A 58 2.61 -1.23 14.49
C LEU A 58 3.77 -1.40 13.51
N ILE A 59 3.59 -2.21 12.47
CA ILE A 59 4.62 -2.44 11.44
C ILE A 59 4.98 -1.13 10.74
N SER A 60 4.00 -0.31 10.39
CA SER A 60 4.23 0.97 9.75
C SER A 60 5.08 1.89 10.64
N SER A 61 4.70 2.07 11.89
CA SER A 61 5.43 2.95 12.82
C SER A 61 6.86 2.50 13.11
N GLN A 62 7.11 1.19 13.14
CA GLN A 62 8.40 0.64 13.52
C GLN A 62 9.36 0.44 12.35
N LEU A 63 8.88 0.08 11.18
CA LEU A 63 9.71 -0.36 10.06
C LEU A 63 9.84 0.65 8.92
N THR A 64 8.91 1.60 8.78
CA THR A 64 9.00 2.60 7.70
C THR A 64 10.19 3.54 7.78
N PRO A 65 10.82 3.81 8.96
CA PRO A 65 12.09 4.54 8.98
C PRO A 65 13.23 3.88 8.19
N TYR A 66 13.10 2.58 7.92
CA TYR A 66 14.11 1.77 7.21
C TYR A 66 13.70 1.40 5.78
N ALA A 67 12.57 1.90 5.30
CA ALA A 67 12.04 1.63 3.97
C ALA A 67 11.87 2.92 3.16
N SER A 68 12.08 2.87 1.84
CA SER A 68 11.83 4.04 0.99
C SER A 68 10.34 4.27 0.76
N SER A 69 9.54 3.21 0.84
CA SER A 69 8.10 3.26 0.67
C SER A 69 7.41 2.10 1.39
N ILE A 70 6.09 2.21 1.57
CA ILE A 70 5.25 1.15 2.13
C ILE A 70 4.06 0.91 1.20
N LEU A 71 3.77 -0.37 0.93
CA LEU A 71 2.58 -0.82 0.20
C LEU A 71 1.51 -1.28 1.18
N LEU A 72 0.36 -0.63 1.13
CA LEU A 72 -0.80 -0.89 1.96
C LEU A 72 -2.04 -1.18 1.12
N ASP A 73 -2.98 -1.93 1.69
CA ASP A 73 -4.33 -2.07 1.16
C ASP A 73 -5.24 -0.91 1.62
N PRO A 74 -6.26 -0.57 0.84
CA PRO A 74 -7.16 0.52 1.21
C PRO A 74 -8.19 0.15 2.30
N GLU A 75 -8.41 -1.13 2.53
CA GLU A 75 -9.47 -1.62 3.43
C GLU A 75 -9.04 -1.55 4.91
N PHE A 76 -7.83 -2.06 5.22
CA PHE A 76 -7.30 -2.14 6.58
C PHE A 76 -6.00 -1.37 6.78
N GLY A 77 -5.35 -0.93 5.70
CA GLY A 77 -4.02 -0.33 5.75
C GLY A 77 -3.99 1.19 5.89
N LEU A 78 -5.10 1.89 5.68
CA LEU A 78 -5.09 3.35 5.69
C LEU A 78 -4.74 3.99 7.03
N PRO A 79 -5.17 3.48 8.19
CA PRO A 79 -4.70 3.99 9.47
C PRO A 79 -3.17 3.90 9.61
N ALA A 80 -2.58 2.81 9.13
CA ALA A 80 -1.13 2.63 9.13
C ALA A 80 -0.38 3.64 8.24
N ALA A 81 -1.03 4.14 7.18
CA ALA A 81 -0.45 5.16 6.31
C ALA A 81 -0.16 6.48 7.05
N GLU A 82 -0.96 6.82 8.05
CA GLU A 82 -0.77 8.04 8.86
C GLU A 82 0.38 7.90 9.87
N LEU A 83 0.75 6.67 10.22
CA LEU A 83 1.82 6.36 11.18
C LEU A 83 3.18 6.07 10.53
N ARG A 84 3.27 6.12 9.21
CA ARG A 84 4.54 5.93 8.52
C ARG A 84 5.50 7.09 8.78
N ASP A 85 6.78 6.80 8.70
CA ASP A 85 7.81 7.85 8.72
C ASP A 85 7.57 8.88 7.59
N ALA A 86 7.88 10.14 7.86
CA ALA A 86 7.66 11.23 6.91
C ALA A 86 8.49 11.08 5.61
N SER A 87 9.63 10.40 5.67
CA SER A 87 10.48 10.10 4.52
C SER A 87 10.00 8.92 3.69
N CYS A 88 9.11 8.07 4.24
CA CYS A 88 8.60 6.87 3.59
C CYS A 88 7.44 7.18 2.64
N GLY A 89 7.58 6.86 1.36
CA GLY A 89 6.51 7.02 0.37
C GLY A 89 5.37 6.04 0.58
N LEU A 90 4.18 6.36 0.06
CA LEU A 90 3.00 5.51 0.16
C LEU A 90 2.61 4.94 -1.20
N ILE A 91 2.48 3.62 -1.26
CA ILE A 91 1.89 2.87 -2.37
C ILE A 91 0.60 2.23 -1.85
N VAL A 92 -0.47 2.29 -2.62
CA VAL A 92 -1.76 1.69 -2.24
C VAL A 92 -2.19 0.68 -3.29
N ALA A 93 -2.52 -0.53 -2.84
CA ALA A 93 -3.06 -1.57 -3.71
C ALA A 93 -4.43 -1.15 -4.26
N TYR A 94 -4.58 -1.21 -5.58
CA TYR A 94 -5.81 -0.79 -6.26
C TYR A 94 -6.66 -1.96 -6.70
N GLU A 95 -6.14 -3.17 -6.64
CA GLU A 95 -6.84 -4.39 -7.01
C GLU A 95 -7.80 -4.87 -5.92
N LYS A 96 -8.93 -5.44 -6.35
CA LYS A 96 -9.80 -6.22 -5.45
C LYS A 96 -9.10 -7.51 -5.03
N THR A 97 -9.30 -7.89 -3.78
CA THR A 97 -8.87 -9.19 -3.27
C THR A 97 -9.68 -10.32 -3.89
N GLY A 98 -9.03 -11.46 -4.14
CA GLY A 98 -9.74 -12.71 -4.50
C GLY A 98 -10.26 -12.75 -5.92
N TYR A 99 -9.58 -12.08 -6.87
CA TYR A 99 -9.90 -12.30 -8.27
C TYR A 99 -9.56 -13.74 -8.69
N ASP A 100 -10.37 -14.29 -9.59
CA ASP A 100 -10.13 -15.61 -10.14
C ASP A 100 -9.00 -15.58 -11.18
N ALA A 101 -7.83 -16.06 -10.78
CA ALA A 101 -6.66 -16.17 -11.64
C ALA A 101 -6.72 -17.30 -12.66
N THR A 102 -7.75 -18.17 -12.61
CA THR A 102 -7.88 -19.32 -13.51
C THR A 102 -8.33 -18.94 -14.91
N ALA A 103 -8.95 -17.77 -15.08
CA ALA A 103 -9.30 -17.24 -16.39
C ALA A 103 -8.04 -16.69 -17.07
N GLU A 104 -7.56 -17.39 -18.10
CA GLU A 104 -6.37 -17.05 -18.85
C GLU A 104 -6.43 -15.61 -19.37
N GLY A 105 -5.39 -14.81 -19.09
CA GLY A 105 -5.29 -13.41 -19.53
C GLY A 105 -6.18 -12.41 -18.78
N ARG A 106 -6.87 -12.82 -17.71
CA ARG A 106 -7.71 -11.92 -16.92
C ARG A 106 -6.86 -11.03 -16.02
N LEU A 107 -7.09 -9.71 -16.10
CA LEU A 107 -6.55 -8.75 -15.15
C LEU A 107 -7.40 -8.74 -13.86
N PRO A 108 -6.80 -8.41 -12.70
CA PRO A 108 -7.54 -8.20 -11.45
C PRO A 108 -8.64 -7.14 -11.60
N ASP A 109 -9.76 -7.35 -10.92
CA ASP A 109 -10.77 -6.29 -10.79
C ASP A 109 -10.20 -5.13 -9.96
N LEU A 110 -10.49 -3.91 -10.39
CA LEU A 110 -10.06 -2.71 -9.68
C LEU A 110 -11.12 -2.24 -8.68
N LEU A 111 -10.68 -1.55 -7.65
CA LEU A 111 -11.58 -0.92 -6.69
C LEU A 111 -12.29 0.28 -7.33
N PRO A 112 -13.63 0.38 -7.23
CA PRO A 112 -14.36 1.49 -7.81
C PRO A 112 -14.10 2.79 -7.05
N ASN A 113 -13.97 3.90 -7.77
CA ASN A 113 -13.99 5.28 -7.24
C ASN A 113 -13.02 5.54 -6.06
N TRP A 114 -11.84 4.91 -6.09
CA TRP A 114 -10.82 5.13 -5.07
C TRP A 114 -10.51 6.62 -4.83
N SER A 115 -10.48 7.43 -5.88
CA SER A 115 -10.24 8.87 -5.80
C SER A 115 -11.32 9.67 -5.06
N ALA A 116 -12.50 9.09 -4.87
CA ALA A 116 -13.65 9.73 -4.24
C ALA A 116 -13.82 9.39 -2.75
N HIS A 117 -12.90 8.61 -2.14
CA HIS A 117 -13.07 8.20 -0.74
C HIS A 117 -12.86 9.39 0.21
N PRO A 118 -13.90 9.78 1.01
CA PRO A 118 -13.89 11.03 1.80
C PRO A 118 -12.85 11.05 2.93
N ARG A 119 -12.29 9.90 3.32
CA ARG A 119 -11.27 9.79 4.39
C ARG A 119 -9.85 10.07 3.93
N HIS A 120 -9.65 10.19 2.62
CA HIS A 120 -8.34 10.51 2.06
C HIS A 120 -8.23 12.02 1.92
N GLY A 121 -7.84 12.66 3.02
CA GLY A 121 -7.44 14.05 2.99
C GLY A 121 -6.40 14.28 1.88
N ARG A 122 -6.26 15.53 1.46
CA ARG A 122 -5.46 15.99 0.31
C ARG A 122 -4.05 15.39 0.17
N ARG A 123 -3.50 14.77 1.23
CA ARG A 123 -2.16 14.13 1.23
C ARG A 123 -2.13 12.77 0.53
N CYS A 124 -3.21 11.97 0.58
CA CYS A 124 -3.26 10.68 -0.11
C CYS A 124 -3.43 10.79 -1.62
N ARG A 125 -4.01 11.90 -2.13
CA ARG A 125 -4.15 12.14 -3.58
C ARG A 125 -2.81 12.21 -4.32
N GLN A 126 -1.71 12.52 -3.63
CA GLN A 126 -0.40 12.65 -4.27
C GLN A 126 0.29 11.31 -4.55
N GLY A 127 -0.12 10.22 -3.89
CA GLY A 127 0.41 8.88 -4.12
C GLY A 127 -0.34 8.05 -5.17
N LEU A 128 -1.61 8.36 -5.39
CA LEU A 128 -2.52 7.57 -6.24
C LEU A 128 -2.44 7.84 -7.74
N ASP A 129 -1.76 8.89 -8.15
CA ASP A 129 -1.60 9.22 -9.56
C ASP A 129 -0.45 8.43 -10.25
N LEU A 130 0.04 7.35 -9.64
CA LEU A 130 1.21 6.59 -10.13
C LEU A 130 0.87 5.34 -10.94
N LEU A 131 -0.36 4.88 -10.95
CA LEU A 131 -0.77 3.70 -11.71
C LEU A 131 -1.59 4.07 -12.94
#